data_ba6103e1f28aa664cf9c8d3d958b92bb
#
_entry.id   ba6103e1f28aa664cf9c8d3d958b92bb
#
_cell.length_a   1.000
_cell.length_b   1.000
_cell.length_c   1.000
_cell.angle_alpha   90.00
_cell.angle_beta   90.00
_cell.angle_gamma   90.00
#
_symmetry.space_group_name_H-M   'P 1'
#
loop_
_entity.id
_entity.type
_entity.pdbx_description
1 polymer ?
#
loop_
_entity_poly.entity_id
_entity_poly.type
_entity_poly.pdbx_seq_one_letter_code
_entity_poly.pdbx_strand_id
1 'polypeptide(L)'
;MVASVDGRSIVDGTSQPLTGALDQILMQRLRANADAILVGAATVSAEKYAGPLLAERELLPPDASTGRFPSREPRVFVIGRDMPNTRTSRALSLPCSYWLNVEFGPMGAGRTTPAKTPPMSLRESLQFLRHTARIEHVVCEGGPTLLTYLIAERALDELFLTISPRIVARGDSHIVRTLDGARGTSLRLIDHLIEGDFVFLRYCLSLS
;
A
#
# COMPACT_ATOMS: atom_id res chain seq x y z
N MET A 1 -3.12 -4.68 -3.62
CA MET A 1 -2.75 -5.81 -2.71
C MET A 1 -2.87 -7.12 -3.46
N VAL A 2 -1.96 -8.08 -3.19
CA VAL A 2 -2.04 -9.45 -3.69
C VAL A 2 -2.23 -10.42 -2.54
N ALA A 3 -3.02 -11.46 -2.74
CA ALA A 3 -3.26 -12.53 -1.76
C ALA A 3 -3.31 -13.91 -2.43
N SER A 4 -2.93 -14.94 -1.69
CA SER A 4 -3.23 -16.32 -2.04
C SER A 4 -4.72 -16.63 -1.86
N VAL A 5 -5.20 -17.76 -2.37
CA VAL A 5 -6.59 -18.21 -2.22
C VAL A 5 -6.99 -18.35 -0.74
N ASP A 6 -6.04 -18.72 0.13
CA ASP A 6 -6.23 -18.77 1.59
C ASP A 6 -5.94 -17.44 2.31
N GLY A 7 -5.89 -16.31 1.57
CA GLY A 7 -5.83 -14.95 2.11
C GLY A 7 -4.46 -14.49 2.62
N ARG A 8 -3.38 -15.18 2.29
CA ARG A 8 -2.01 -14.80 2.69
C ARG A 8 -1.44 -13.77 1.73
N SER A 9 -0.79 -12.75 2.26
CA SER A 9 -0.17 -11.67 1.46
C SER A 9 1.35 -11.76 1.39
N ILE A 10 1.96 -12.66 2.15
CA ILE A 10 3.43 -12.83 2.23
C ILE A 10 3.77 -14.31 2.20
N VAL A 11 4.79 -14.64 1.41
CA VAL A 11 5.43 -15.97 1.32
C VAL A 11 6.93 -15.76 1.49
N ASP A 12 7.53 -16.45 2.45
CA ASP A 12 8.96 -16.36 2.74
C ASP A 12 9.48 -14.91 2.89
N GLY A 13 8.65 -14.05 3.52
CA GLY A 13 9.01 -12.68 3.84
C GLY A 13 8.66 -11.63 2.79
N THR A 14 8.18 -11.99 1.61
CA THR A 14 7.82 -11.06 0.54
C THR A 14 6.49 -11.40 -0.13
N SER A 15 5.89 -10.45 -0.85
CA SER A 15 4.69 -10.69 -1.67
C SER A 15 5.04 -11.24 -3.07
N GLN A 16 6.30 -11.14 -3.48
CA GLN A 16 6.75 -11.47 -4.83
C GLN A 16 6.31 -12.86 -5.35
N PRO A 17 6.34 -13.95 -4.56
CA PRO A 17 5.88 -15.26 -5.03
C PRO A 17 4.39 -15.33 -5.37
N LEU A 18 3.59 -14.35 -4.94
CA LEU A 18 2.15 -14.26 -5.21
C LEU A 18 1.84 -13.40 -6.44
N THR A 19 2.79 -12.58 -6.91
CA THR A 19 2.57 -11.67 -8.03
C THR A 19 2.71 -12.40 -9.38
N GLY A 20 2.01 -11.86 -10.38
CA GLY A 20 2.16 -12.26 -11.78
C GLY A 20 2.49 -11.07 -12.67
N ALA A 21 2.74 -11.31 -13.95
CA ALA A 21 3.10 -10.24 -14.89
C ALA A 21 2.02 -9.16 -14.98
N LEU A 22 0.75 -9.54 -15.05
CA LEU A 22 -0.35 -8.57 -15.10
C LEU A 22 -0.53 -7.81 -13.79
N ASP A 23 -0.29 -8.45 -12.63
CA ASP A 23 -0.30 -7.77 -11.33
C ASP A 23 0.75 -6.66 -11.27
N GLN A 24 1.95 -6.92 -11.80
CA GLN A 24 3.01 -5.92 -11.90
C GLN A 24 2.61 -4.75 -12.83
N ILE A 25 1.99 -5.04 -13.97
CA ILE A 25 1.46 -4.02 -14.89
C ILE A 25 0.38 -3.19 -14.20
N LEU A 26 -0.56 -3.82 -13.50
CA LEU A 26 -1.60 -3.13 -12.73
C LEU A 26 -0.98 -2.19 -11.69
N MET A 27 0.02 -2.68 -10.94
CA MET A 27 0.72 -1.86 -9.95
C MET A 27 1.38 -0.64 -10.59
N GLN A 28 2.05 -0.81 -11.73
CA GLN A 28 2.66 0.30 -12.45
C GLN A 28 1.62 1.34 -12.92
N ARG A 29 0.46 0.89 -13.40
CA ARG A 29 -0.64 1.77 -13.79
C ARG A 29 -1.23 2.54 -12.61
N LEU A 30 -1.41 1.89 -11.46
CA LEU A 30 -1.88 2.54 -10.25
C LEU A 30 -0.89 3.61 -9.80
N ARG A 31 0.41 3.31 -9.77
CA ARG A 31 1.47 4.27 -9.44
C ARG A 31 1.49 5.46 -10.40
N ALA A 32 1.34 5.19 -11.68
CA ALA A 32 1.37 6.22 -12.73
C ALA A 32 0.23 7.25 -12.60
N ASN A 33 -0.90 6.84 -12.03
CA ASN A 33 -2.07 7.69 -11.81
C ASN A 33 -2.13 8.29 -10.40
N ALA A 34 -1.11 8.09 -9.58
CA ALA A 34 -1.05 8.60 -8.22
C ALA A 34 -0.15 9.84 -8.10
N ASP A 35 -0.53 10.78 -7.24
CA ASP A 35 0.37 11.87 -6.80
C ASP A 35 1.38 11.35 -5.77
N ALA A 36 0.97 10.34 -5.00
CA ALA A 36 1.80 9.76 -3.96
C ALA A 36 1.55 8.26 -3.75
N ILE A 37 2.60 7.58 -3.32
CA ILE A 37 2.58 6.23 -2.80
C ILE A 37 2.70 6.29 -1.29
N LEU A 38 1.82 5.60 -0.59
CA LEU A 38 1.84 5.44 0.85
C LEU A 38 2.22 3.99 1.18
N VAL A 39 3.27 3.80 1.97
CA VAL A 39 3.77 2.46 2.27
C VAL A 39 4.24 2.34 3.71
N GLY A 40 3.97 1.20 4.35
CA GLY A 40 4.42 0.93 5.71
C GLY A 40 5.93 0.64 5.80
N ALA A 41 6.58 1.10 6.87
CA ALA A 41 8.01 0.91 7.10
C ALA A 41 8.47 -0.56 7.04
N ALA A 42 7.65 -1.47 7.58
CA ALA A 42 7.94 -2.91 7.53
C ALA A 42 7.93 -3.45 6.09
N THR A 43 7.00 -2.99 5.26
CA THR A 43 6.92 -3.36 3.84
C THR A 43 8.14 -2.86 3.07
N VAL A 44 8.52 -1.61 3.28
CA VAL A 44 9.73 -1.03 2.67
C VAL A 44 10.97 -1.87 2.96
N SER A 45 11.09 -2.34 4.20
CA SER A 45 12.22 -3.17 4.62
C SER A 45 12.18 -4.58 4.02
N ALA A 46 11.00 -5.20 3.96
CA ALA A 46 10.80 -6.56 3.48
C ALA A 46 10.93 -6.68 1.96
N GLU A 47 10.29 -5.76 1.23
CA GLU A 47 10.22 -5.78 -0.24
C GLU A 47 11.45 -5.16 -0.93
N LYS A 48 12.45 -4.73 -0.15
CA LYS A 48 13.68 -4.09 -0.66
C LYS A 48 13.37 -2.97 -1.66
N TYR A 49 12.41 -2.13 -1.29
CA TYR A 49 11.94 -1.02 -2.12
C TYR A 49 13.11 -0.22 -2.69
N ALA A 50 13.34 -0.27 -3.99
CA ALA A 50 14.50 0.36 -4.63
C ALA A 50 14.24 0.65 -6.12
N GLY A 51 14.91 1.66 -6.65
CA GLY A 51 14.89 2.00 -8.08
C GLY A 51 13.71 2.88 -8.48
N PRO A 52 13.60 3.20 -9.77
CA PRO A 52 12.48 3.96 -10.28
C PRO A 52 11.18 3.21 -10.02
N LEU A 53 10.17 3.94 -9.49
CA LEU A 53 8.89 3.34 -9.12
C LEU A 53 7.99 3.11 -10.33
N LEU A 54 8.24 3.85 -11.40
CA LEU A 54 7.58 3.68 -12.68
C LEU A 54 8.53 2.95 -13.63
N ALA A 55 8.00 2.00 -14.37
CA ALA A 55 8.66 1.45 -15.54
C ALA A 55 8.93 2.57 -16.55
N GLU A 56 9.80 2.30 -17.54
CA GLU A 56 10.03 3.23 -18.62
C GLU A 56 8.71 3.72 -19.21
N ARG A 57 8.60 5.02 -19.38
CA ARG A 57 7.36 5.72 -19.78
C ARG A 57 6.69 5.13 -21.02
N GLU A 58 7.49 4.57 -21.92
CA GLU A 58 7.04 3.94 -23.17
C GLU A 58 6.25 2.64 -22.93
N LEU A 59 6.42 2.01 -21.77
CA LEU A 59 5.73 0.76 -21.42
C LEU A 59 4.35 1.03 -20.76
N LEU A 60 4.05 2.28 -20.39
CA LEU A 60 2.79 2.64 -19.79
C LEU A 60 1.89 3.29 -20.84
N PRO A 61 0.71 2.73 -21.12
CA PRO A 61 -0.24 3.41 -21.99
C PRO A 61 -0.67 4.73 -21.34
N PRO A 62 -1.04 5.73 -22.16
CA PRO A 62 -1.63 6.95 -21.62
C PRO A 62 -2.89 6.60 -20.82
N ASP A 63 -3.21 7.41 -19.81
CA ASP A 63 -4.46 7.32 -19.10
C ASP A 63 -5.65 7.37 -20.07
N ALA A 64 -6.52 6.38 -20.00
CA ALA A 64 -7.62 6.21 -20.98
C ALA A 64 -8.64 7.36 -20.94
N SER A 65 -8.73 8.07 -19.81
CA SER A 65 -9.68 9.18 -19.62
C SER A 65 -9.10 10.53 -20.04
N THR A 66 -7.81 10.73 -19.83
CA THR A 66 -7.13 12.02 -20.07
C THR A 66 -6.20 12.01 -21.28
N GLY A 67 -5.84 10.86 -21.79
CA GLY A 67 -4.84 10.70 -22.85
C GLY A 67 -3.42 11.11 -22.42
N ARG A 68 -3.20 11.37 -21.13
CA ARG A 68 -1.94 11.89 -20.61
C ARG A 68 -1.05 10.75 -20.10
N PHE A 69 0.22 10.86 -20.40
CA PHE A 69 1.25 10.08 -19.73
C PHE A 69 1.55 10.71 -18.36
N PRO A 70 1.91 9.89 -17.35
CA PRO A 70 2.32 10.42 -16.07
C PRO A 70 3.48 11.41 -16.26
N SER A 71 3.31 12.63 -15.73
CA SER A 71 4.28 13.71 -15.94
C SER A 71 5.49 13.61 -15.02
N ARG A 72 5.35 12.88 -13.91
CA ARG A 72 6.39 12.73 -12.88
C ARG A 72 6.19 11.44 -12.10
N GLU A 73 7.26 10.97 -11.45
CA GLU A 73 7.17 9.91 -10.47
C GLU A 73 6.35 10.35 -9.24
N PRO A 74 5.51 9.46 -8.68
CA PRO A 74 4.78 9.75 -7.47
C PRO A 74 5.74 9.97 -6.29
N ARG A 75 5.37 10.84 -5.36
CA ARG A 75 6.10 11.01 -4.10
C ARG A 75 5.89 9.79 -3.21
N VAL A 76 6.93 9.34 -2.51
CA VAL A 76 6.83 8.20 -1.59
C VAL A 76 6.72 8.68 -0.16
N PHE A 77 5.69 8.28 0.53
CA PHE A 77 5.52 8.52 1.95
C PHE A 77 5.59 7.19 2.71
N VAL A 78 6.67 7.03 3.46
CA VAL A 78 6.87 5.87 4.32
C VAL A 78 6.28 6.17 5.69
N ILE A 79 5.34 5.33 6.12
CA ILE A 79 4.61 5.48 7.38
C ILE A 79 5.10 4.44 8.41
N GLY A 80 5.32 4.88 9.63
CA GLY A 80 5.61 4.01 10.77
C GLY A 80 6.01 4.77 12.01
N ARG A 81 6.06 4.08 13.15
CA ARG A 81 6.54 4.65 14.42
C ARG A 81 8.05 4.80 14.44
N ASP A 82 8.74 3.81 13.94
CA ASP A 82 10.20 3.77 13.92
C ASP A 82 10.69 3.97 12.50
N MET A 83 11.56 4.96 12.31
CA MET A 83 12.20 5.18 11.02
C MET A 83 12.96 3.93 10.60
N PRO A 84 12.73 3.39 9.39
CA PRO A 84 13.50 2.27 8.89
C PRO A 84 14.99 2.61 8.91
N ASN A 85 15.82 1.63 9.21
CA ASN A 85 17.25 1.84 9.11
C ASN A 85 17.62 2.24 7.69
N THR A 86 18.08 3.49 7.51
CA THR A 86 18.41 4.06 6.20
C THR A 86 19.50 3.28 5.46
N ARG A 87 20.34 2.53 6.18
CA ARG A 87 21.35 1.65 5.56
C ARG A 87 20.72 0.42 4.88
N THR A 88 19.54 0.00 5.31
CA THR A 88 18.81 -1.16 4.76
C THR A 88 17.63 -0.79 3.89
N SER A 89 17.13 0.44 3.99
CA SER A 89 15.98 0.92 3.24
C SER A 89 16.40 1.88 2.12
N ARG A 90 16.46 1.36 0.91
CA ARG A 90 16.72 2.17 -0.30
C ARG A 90 15.55 3.09 -0.65
N ALA A 91 14.35 2.83 -0.16
CA ALA A 91 13.19 3.67 -0.46
C ALA A 91 13.35 5.12 0.02
N LEU A 92 14.01 5.33 1.16
CA LEU A 92 14.30 6.67 1.67
C LEU A 92 15.46 7.37 0.94
N SER A 93 16.15 6.66 0.06
CA SER A 93 17.17 7.24 -0.82
C SER A 93 16.59 7.70 -2.15
N LEU A 94 15.30 7.47 -2.41
CA LEU A 94 14.64 8.01 -3.61
C LEU A 94 14.51 9.53 -3.49
N PRO A 95 14.68 10.28 -4.59
CA PRO A 95 14.70 11.75 -4.56
C PRO A 95 13.46 12.42 -3.99
N CYS A 96 12.31 11.72 -4.02
CA CYS A 96 11.01 12.22 -3.58
C CYS A 96 10.42 11.39 -2.43
N SER A 97 11.25 10.87 -1.53
CA SER A 97 10.77 10.06 -0.39
C SER A 97 10.71 10.88 0.90
N TYR A 98 9.68 10.61 1.70
CA TYR A 98 9.39 11.30 2.96
C TYR A 98 9.05 10.29 4.03
N TRP A 99 9.46 10.58 5.27
CA TRP A 99 9.08 9.82 6.45
C TRP A 99 7.95 10.51 7.20
N LEU A 100 6.87 9.77 7.49
CA LEU A 100 5.81 10.22 8.37
C LEU A 100 5.82 9.37 9.65
N ASN A 101 6.09 10.03 10.78
CA ASN A 101 6.01 9.39 12.09
C ASN A 101 4.55 9.27 12.50
N VAL A 102 4.00 8.07 12.42
CA VAL A 102 2.59 7.81 12.70
C VAL A 102 2.46 6.83 13.84
N GLU A 103 1.70 7.22 14.87
CA GLU A 103 1.29 6.34 15.93
C GLU A 103 -0.02 5.63 15.52
N PHE A 104 0.07 4.33 15.35
CA PHE A 104 -1.09 3.48 15.21
C PHE A 104 -1.60 3.14 16.62
N GLY A 105 -2.91 3.26 16.87
CA GLY A 105 -3.54 2.94 18.16
C GLY A 105 -3.17 1.54 18.69
N PRO A 106 -3.72 1.06 19.81
CA PRO A 106 -3.18 -0.04 20.59
C PRO A 106 -3.26 -1.39 19.88
N MET A 107 -2.31 -1.66 19.03
CA MET A 107 -1.95 -3.00 18.61
C MET A 107 -0.61 -3.35 19.26
N GLY A 108 -0.66 -3.79 20.53
CA GLY A 108 0.48 -4.31 21.28
C GLY A 108 1.59 -3.29 21.56
N ALA A 109 1.85 -3.02 22.82
CA ALA A 109 2.90 -2.12 23.28
C ALA A 109 4.30 -2.61 22.85
N GLY A 110 4.79 -2.10 21.71
CA GLY A 110 6.19 -2.20 21.31
C GLY A 110 6.97 -1.03 21.91
N ARG A 111 8.20 -1.28 22.36
CA ARG A 111 9.11 -0.25 22.93
C ARG A 111 9.30 0.86 21.92
N THR A 112 8.93 2.09 22.29
CA THR A 112 9.17 3.29 21.49
C THR A 112 10.53 3.87 21.80
N THR A 113 11.39 4.04 20.78
CA THR A 113 12.49 5.00 20.84
C THR A 113 11.92 6.40 20.62
N PRO A 114 12.31 7.43 21.38
CA PRO A 114 11.78 8.78 21.19
C PRO A 114 12.16 9.29 19.79
N ALA A 115 11.14 9.49 18.96
CA ALA A 115 11.31 10.14 17.68
C ALA A 115 11.56 11.63 17.87
N LYS A 116 12.39 12.23 17.03
CA LYS A 116 12.66 13.68 17.06
C LYS A 116 11.44 14.54 16.72
N THR A 117 10.41 13.96 16.16
CA THR A 117 9.15 14.61 15.79
C THR A 117 8.01 13.92 16.54
N PRO A 118 7.05 14.66 17.15
CA PRO A 118 5.92 14.02 17.78
C PRO A 118 5.13 13.17 16.79
N PRO A 119 4.62 12.01 17.21
CA PRO A 119 3.84 11.15 16.33
C PRO A 119 2.53 11.83 15.94
N MET A 120 2.13 11.67 14.70
CA MET A 120 0.83 12.06 14.18
C MET A 120 -0.11 10.85 14.20
N SER A 121 -1.40 11.07 14.33
CA SER A 121 -2.38 10.04 14.01
C SER A 121 -2.40 9.77 12.50
N LEU A 122 -2.94 8.63 12.10
CA LEU A 122 -3.10 8.33 10.66
C LEU A 122 -3.96 9.41 9.97
N ARG A 123 -5.03 9.85 10.62
CA ARG A 123 -5.92 10.92 10.11
C ARG A 123 -5.19 12.25 9.92
N GLU A 124 -4.41 12.69 10.88
CA GLU A 124 -3.58 13.91 10.75
C GLU A 124 -2.57 13.79 9.62
N SER A 125 -1.98 12.61 9.44
CA SER A 125 -1.06 12.34 8.34
C SER A 125 -1.75 12.44 6.97
N LEU A 126 -2.96 11.91 6.82
CA LEU A 126 -3.74 12.03 5.60
C LEU A 126 -4.18 13.49 5.35
N GLN A 127 -4.56 14.23 6.40
CA GLN A 127 -4.84 15.66 6.30
C GLN A 127 -3.60 16.46 5.88
N PHE A 128 -2.44 16.15 6.43
CA PHE A 128 -1.17 16.76 6.00
C PHE A 128 -0.91 16.49 4.51
N LEU A 129 -1.09 15.26 4.04
CA LEU A 129 -0.94 14.92 2.62
C LEU A 129 -1.87 15.78 1.77
N ARG A 130 -3.15 15.87 2.14
CA ARG A 130 -4.15 16.61 1.36
C ARG A 130 -3.91 18.11 1.36
N HIS A 131 -3.74 18.72 2.53
CA HIS A 131 -3.75 20.18 2.68
C HIS A 131 -2.37 20.82 2.53
N THR A 132 -1.32 20.19 3.05
CA THR A 132 0.03 20.74 3.04
C THR A 132 0.82 20.25 1.84
N ALA A 133 0.83 18.95 1.60
CA ALA A 133 1.58 18.37 0.50
C ALA A 133 0.84 18.43 -0.85
N ARG A 134 -0.44 18.85 -0.86
CA ARG A 134 -1.28 18.97 -2.06
C ARG A 134 -1.36 17.68 -2.86
N ILE A 135 -1.57 16.56 -2.15
CA ILE A 135 -1.79 15.23 -2.70
C ILE A 135 -3.30 15.01 -2.86
N GLU A 136 -3.74 14.62 -4.03
CA GLU A 136 -5.14 14.32 -4.32
C GLU A 136 -5.40 12.82 -4.46
N HIS A 137 -4.48 12.12 -5.12
CA HIS A 137 -4.57 10.69 -5.35
C HIS A 137 -3.42 9.96 -4.67
N VAL A 138 -3.76 9.05 -3.76
CA VAL A 138 -2.81 8.24 -3.01
C VAL A 138 -3.02 6.78 -3.33
N VAL A 139 -1.97 6.08 -3.74
CA VAL A 139 -1.95 4.62 -3.79
C VAL A 139 -1.28 4.09 -2.53
N CYS A 140 -2.03 3.32 -1.73
CA CYS A 140 -1.47 2.62 -0.58
C CYS A 140 -1.00 1.23 -0.99
N GLU A 141 0.29 0.98 -0.89
CA GLU A 141 0.90 -0.32 -1.20
C GLU A 141 1.00 -1.24 0.03
N GLY A 142 0.33 -0.89 1.08
CA GLY A 142 0.25 -1.68 2.31
C GLY A 142 1.44 -1.38 3.24
N GLY A 143 1.88 -2.22 4.19
CA GLY A 143 1.49 -3.60 4.46
C GLY A 143 0.17 -3.79 5.23
N PRO A 144 -0.02 -5.03 5.71
CA PRO A 144 -1.27 -5.42 6.35
C PRO A 144 -1.70 -4.50 7.51
N THR A 145 -0.77 -4.05 8.31
CA THR A 145 -1.04 -3.11 9.42
C THR A 145 -1.62 -1.79 8.91
N LEU A 146 -0.96 -1.17 7.93
CA LEU A 146 -1.41 0.11 7.38
C LEU A 146 -2.78 -0.03 6.72
N LEU A 147 -3.00 -1.09 5.94
CA LEU A 147 -4.29 -1.35 5.31
C LEU A 147 -5.40 -1.53 6.37
N THR A 148 -5.12 -2.27 7.45
CA THR A 148 -6.07 -2.45 8.55
C THR A 148 -6.51 -1.12 9.16
N TYR A 149 -5.57 -0.23 9.44
CA TYR A 149 -5.90 1.10 10.00
C TYR A 149 -6.63 2.00 9.01
N LEU A 150 -6.28 1.97 7.73
CA LEU A 150 -7.02 2.73 6.70
C LEU A 150 -8.48 2.27 6.63
N ILE A 151 -8.74 0.97 6.74
CA ILE A 151 -10.10 0.43 6.78
C ILE A 151 -10.81 0.86 8.08
N ALA A 152 -10.17 0.71 9.23
CA ALA A 152 -10.74 1.06 10.53
C ALA A 152 -11.10 2.56 10.64
N GLU A 153 -10.25 3.43 10.09
CA GLU A 153 -10.45 4.88 10.04
C GLU A 153 -11.40 5.33 8.91
N ARG A 154 -11.94 4.39 8.12
CA ARG A 154 -12.74 4.67 6.92
C ARG A 154 -12.05 5.63 5.95
N ALA A 155 -10.75 5.44 5.78
CA ALA A 155 -9.87 6.27 4.97
C ALA A 155 -9.41 5.57 3.68
N LEU A 156 -10.07 4.47 3.31
CA LEU A 156 -9.84 3.74 2.08
C LEU A 156 -11.09 3.87 1.19
N ASP A 157 -10.92 4.43 0.00
CA ASP A 157 -12.02 4.58 -0.96
C ASP A 157 -12.19 3.31 -1.80
N GLU A 158 -11.08 2.77 -2.29
CA GLU A 158 -11.06 1.60 -3.17
C GLU A 158 -10.00 0.59 -2.76
N LEU A 159 -10.29 -0.67 -2.98
CA LEU A 159 -9.37 -1.79 -2.81
C LEU A 159 -9.18 -2.53 -4.13
N PHE A 160 -7.95 -2.53 -4.65
CA PHE A 160 -7.52 -3.41 -5.72
C PHE A 160 -6.90 -4.65 -5.10
N LEU A 161 -7.51 -5.81 -5.34
CA LEU A 161 -7.10 -7.09 -4.78
C LEU A 161 -6.87 -8.12 -5.89
N THR A 162 -5.65 -8.60 -5.98
CA THR A 162 -5.29 -9.71 -6.85
C THR A 162 -5.32 -11.00 -6.06
N ILE A 163 -6.05 -12.00 -6.52
CA ILE A 163 -6.02 -13.36 -5.99
C ILE A 163 -5.09 -14.20 -6.85
N SER A 164 -3.98 -14.60 -6.24
CA SER A 164 -2.99 -15.50 -6.83
C SER A 164 -3.49 -16.94 -6.75
N PRO A 165 -3.31 -17.79 -7.76
CA PRO A 165 -3.73 -19.19 -7.79
C PRO A 165 -2.83 -20.07 -6.92
N ARG A 166 -2.63 -19.67 -5.67
CA ARG A 166 -1.77 -20.37 -4.70
C ARG A 166 -2.48 -20.55 -3.37
N ILE A 167 -2.19 -21.68 -2.73
CA ILE A 167 -2.46 -21.94 -1.31
C ILE A 167 -1.12 -21.94 -0.58
N VAL A 168 -0.97 -21.09 0.41
CA VAL A 168 0.29 -20.94 1.16
C VAL A 168 0.29 -21.80 2.41
N ALA A 169 -0.85 -21.95 3.07
CA ALA A 169 -1.10 -22.80 4.24
C ALA A 169 -0.14 -22.60 5.44
N ARG A 170 0.63 -21.51 5.45
CA ARG A 170 1.61 -21.20 6.51
C ARG A 170 1.77 -19.69 6.70
N GLY A 171 2.32 -19.28 7.85
CA GLY A 171 2.58 -17.89 8.21
C GLY A 171 1.31 -17.14 8.65
N ASP A 172 1.51 -15.97 9.26
CA ASP A 172 0.44 -15.17 9.89
C ASP A 172 0.06 -13.91 9.12
N SER A 173 0.56 -13.79 7.88
CA SER A 173 0.43 -12.55 7.10
C SER A 173 -0.78 -12.56 6.19
N HIS A 174 -1.96 -12.30 6.76
CA HIS A 174 -3.15 -11.96 5.99
C HIS A 174 -3.04 -10.54 5.40
N ILE A 175 -3.88 -10.25 4.40
CA ILE A 175 -3.95 -8.90 3.80
C ILE A 175 -4.33 -7.82 4.81
N VAL A 176 -5.06 -8.20 5.86
CA VAL A 176 -5.39 -7.36 7.01
C VAL A 176 -5.02 -8.07 8.31
N ARG A 177 -4.76 -7.31 9.35
CA ARG A 177 -4.51 -7.84 10.70
C ARG A 177 -5.79 -7.79 11.53
N THR A 178 -5.87 -8.66 12.52
CA THR A 178 -6.93 -8.56 13.53
C THR A 178 -6.78 -7.26 14.30
N LEU A 179 -7.88 -6.54 14.47
CA LEU A 179 -7.98 -5.35 15.30
C LEU A 179 -9.10 -5.58 16.30
N ASP A 180 -8.78 -5.50 17.60
CA ASP A 180 -9.75 -5.73 18.66
C ASP A 180 -10.91 -4.72 18.56
N GLY A 181 -12.14 -5.22 18.65
CA GLY A 181 -13.34 -4.41 18.50
C GLY A 181 -13.67 -3.96 17.06
N ALA A 182 -12.86 -4.33 16.06
CA ALA A 182 -13.18 -4.01 14.68
C ALA A 182 -14.42 -4.78 14.23
N ARG A 183 -15.35 -4.05 13.58
CA ARG A 183 -16.48 -4.65 12.88
C ARG A 183 -16.10 -4.90 11.43
N GLY A 184 -16.68 -5.94 10.82
CA GLY A 184 -16.51 -6.18 9.40
C GLY A 184 -16.94 -4.98 8.58
N THR A 185 -16.22 -4.72 7.48
CA THR A 185 -16.54 -3.65 6.53
C THR A 185 -17.07 -4.28 5.26
N SER A 186 -18.22 -3.79 4.79
CA SER A 186 -18.80 -4.26 3.53
C SER A 186 -18.09 -3.62 2.36
N LEU A 187 -17.84 -4.43 1.34
CA LEU A 187 -17.23 -4.01 0.08
C LEU A 187 -18.25 -4.22 -1.05
N ARG A 188 -18.32 -3.28 -1.97
CA ARG A 188 -19.09 -3.42 -3.21
C ARG A 188 -18.12 -3.65 -4.37
N LEU A 189 -18.28 -4.77 -5.06
CA LEU A 189 -17.49 -5.05 -6.26
C LEU A 189 -17.84 -4.02 -7.34
N ILE A 190 -16.81 -3.35 -7.86
CA ILE A 190 -16.94 -2.37 -8.96
C ILE A 190 -16.60 -3.05 -10.28
N ASP A 191 -15.52 -3.82 -10.29
CA ASP A 191 -14.98 -4.43 -11.50
C ASP A 191 -14.18 -5.69 -11.18
N HIS A 192 -14.01 -6.56 -12.16
CA HIS A 192 -13.19 -7.74 -12.06
C HIS A 192 -12.59 -8.13 -13.40
N LEU A 193 -11.44 -8.78 -13.37
CA LEU A 193 -10.78 -9.35 -14.52
C LEU A 193 -10.21 -10.72 -14.15
N ILE A 194 -10.32 -11.67 -15.04
CA ILE A 194 -9.66 -12.97 -14.93
C ILE A 194 -8.64 -13.06 -16.07
N GLU A 195 -7.40 -13.34 -15.72
CA GLU A 195 -6.32 -13.54 -16.67
C GLU A 195 -5.50 -14.77 -16.27
N GLY A 196 -5.52 -15.78 -17.11
CA GLY A 196 -5.02 -17.11 -16.74
C GLY A 196 -5.75 -17.63 -15.50
N ASP A 197 -4.98 -17.95 -14.47
CA ASP A 197 -5.50 -18.44 -13.19
C ASP A 197 -5.61 -17.32 -12.11
N PHE A 198 -5.29 -16.08 -12.46
CA PHE A 198 -5.39 -14.93 -11.54
C PHE A 198 -6.76 -14.25 -11.63
N VAL A 199 -7.24 -13.79 -10.49
CA VAL A 199 -8.45 -12.97 -10.40
C VAL A 199 -8.08 -11.59 -9.86
N PHE A 200 -8.46 -10.56 -10.60
CA PHE A 200 -8.25 -9.15 -10.23
C PHE A 200 -9.59 -8.56 -9.86
N LEU A 201 -9.67 -7.98 -8.67
CA LEU A 201 -10.91 -7.45 -8.09
C LEU A 201 -10.71 -5.98 -7.72
N ARG A 202 -11.68 -5.14 -8.11
CA ARG A 202 -11.75 -3.75 -7.68
C ARG A 202 -13.01 -3.56 -6.84
N TYR A 203 -12.84 -3.16 -5.62
CA TYR A 203 -13.93 -2.88 -4.69
C TYR A 203 -13.93 -1.41 -4.29
N CYS A 204 -15.12 -0.85 -4.02
CA CYS A 204 -15.25 0.33 -3.18
C CYS A 204 -15.72 -0.06 -1.78
N LEU A 205 -15.31 0.72 -0.79
CA LEU A 205 -15.81 0.58 0.56
C LEU A 205 -17.20 1.24 0.63
N SER A 206 -18.19 0.49 1.13
CA SER A 206 -19.52 1.04 1.36
C SER A 206 -19.47 1.91 2.61
N LEU A 207 -19.75 3.19 2.47
CA LEU A 207 -20.02 4.09 3.59
C LEU A 207 -21.42 3.73 4.11
N SER A 208 -21.50 2.79 5.04
CA SER A 208 -22.73 2.50 5.80
C SER A 208 -22.76 3.29 7.09
#